data_02694c50766d926816089587c08230ce
#
_entry.id   02694c50766d926816089587c08230ce
#
_cell.length_a   1.000
_cell.length_b   1.000
_cell.length_c   1.000
_cell.angle_alpha   90.00
_cell.angle_beta   90.00
_cell.angle_gamma   90.00
#
_symmetry.space_group_name_H-M   'P 1'
#
loop_
_entity.id
_entity.type
_entity.pdbx_description
1 polymer ?
#
loop_
_entity_poly.entity_id
_entity_poly.type
_entity_poly.pdbx_seq_one_letter_code
_entity_poly.pdbx_strand_id
1 'polypeptide(L)'
;MTSIPQDQPSDPNPLQALTLDQLRRRTSMKWRTHPADVLPLWVAEMDVPLAEPVVRAVTDAMELGDTGYPVGTAYAEALAAFAGKRWGWGDLAVERTAIVPDVMLGVVEMLRLVTGPGDPVVVNPPVYPPFYQFVTHLDRRVVEAPLGADLRIDPGALEDAFRRAVADGGRAAYLLCSPHNPTGTVHTAQELSAVAALAERYGVRVVADEIHAPVVGTGARFVPYLSVPGAERGLAVMSASKGWNLAGLKAALALAGPGAAADLARMPEEVGHGPSHVGVLAHTAALRDGTAWLDAVLAGLDENRRLLTGLLAEHLPGVVHRPGEATYLAWLDCRALDVGDDPADVFLHRGRVALSSGIPFGTGGAGHVRLNLATSPEVITEAVRRMAAALA
;
A
#
# COMPACT_ATOMS: atom_id res chain seq x y z
N MET A 1 -37.68 -16.75 23.36
CA MET A 1 -37.86 -15.70 22.33
C MET A 1 -36.51 -15.04 22.16
N THR A 2 -35.72 -15.51 21.21
CA THR A 2 -34.41 -14.97 20.84
C THR A 2 -34.64 -13.79 19.91
N SER A 3 -34.33 -12.59 20.38
CA SER A 3 -34.37 -11.36 19.57
C SER A 3 -33.33 -11.46 18.45
N ILE A 4 -33.79 -11.40 17.21
CA ILE A 4 -33.00 -11.21 16.01
C ILE A 4 -32.30 -9.84 16.16
N PRO A 5 -30.97 -9.73 15.94
CA PRO A 5 -30.31 -8.44 15.91
C PRO A 5 -30.93 -7.63 14.76
N GLN A 6 -31.47 -6.44 15.06
CA GLN A 6 -31.85 -5.48 14.03
C GLN A 6 -30.57 -5.06 13.29
N ASP A 7 -30.53 -5.32 11.98
CA ASP A 7 -29.57 -4.72 11.07
C ASP A 7 -29.57 -3.19 11.29
N GLN A 8 -28.50 -2.69 11.90
CA GLN A 8 -28.25 -1.24 11.84
C GLN A 8 -28.00 -0.90 10.36
N PRO A 9 -28.58 0.17 9.84
CA PRO A 9 -28.31 0.61 8.49
C PRO A 9 -26.80 0.79 8.36
N SER A 10 -26.16 0.01 7.48
CA SER A 10 -24.75 0.17 7.15
C SER A 10 -24.54 1.60 6.64
N ASP A 11 -23.48 2.27 7.10
CA ASP A 11 -23.09 3.56 6.55
C ASP A 11 -23.04 3.47 5.01
N PRO A 12 -23.54 4.49 4.29
CA PRO A 12 -23.60 4.44 2.83
C PRO A 12 -22.19 4.23 2.27
N ASN A 13 -22.06 3.33 1.27
CA ASN A 13 -20.79 2.99 0.64
C ASN A 13 -20.09 4.24 0.07
N PRO A 14 -18.95 4.69 0.64
CA PRO A 14 -18.29 5.92 0.20
C PRO A 14 -17.83 5.89 -1.26
N LEU A 15 -17.63 4.70 -1.85
CA LEU A 15 -17.24 4.54 -3.26
C LEU A 15 -18.36 4.89 -4.25
N GLN A 16 -19.60 5.01 -3.77
CA GLN A 16 -20.77 5.38 -4.57
C GLN A 16 -21.24 6.83 -4.29
N ALA A 17 -20.54 7.56 -3.42
CA ALA A 17 -20.99 8.87 -2.97
C ALA A 17 -20.73 10.01 -3.98
N LEU A 18 -19.83 9.84 -4.94
CA LEU A 18 -19.42 10.88 -5.89
C LEU A 18 -19.73 10.47 -7.33
N THR A 19 -20.32 11.40 -8.08
CA THR A 19 -20.53 11.25 -9.51
C THR A 19 -19.21 11.45 -10.29
N LEU A 20 -19.13 10.92 -11.51
CA LEU A 20 -17.99 11.12 -12.39
C LEU A 20 -17.71 12.61 -12.65
N ASP A 21 -18.74 13.44 -12.77
CA ASP A 21 -18.59 14.88 -12.98
C ASP A 21 -18.01 15.59 -11.75
N GLN A 22 -18.38 15.17 -10.53
CA GLN A 22 -17.74 15.66 -9.31
C GLN A 22 -16.28 15.24 -9.23
N LEU A 23 -15.96 13.99 -9.58
CA LEU A 23 -14.60 13.48 -9.62
C LEU A 23 -13.72 14.22 -10.63
N ARG A 24 -14.24 14.53 -11.81
CA ARG A 24 -13.54 15.32 -12.84
C ARG A 24 -13.17 16.74 -12.40
N ARG A 25 -13.77 17.28 -11.34
CA ARG A 25 -13.39 18.58 -10.75
C ARG A 25 -12.11 18.48 -9.90
N ARG A 26 -11.69 17.29 -9.49
CA ARG A 26 -10.45 17.09 -8.73
C ARG A 26 -9.24 17.48 -9.56
N THR A 27 -8.20 17.97 -8.86
CA THR A 27 -6.94 18.47 -9.46
C THR A 27 -5.75 17.57 -9.16
N SER A 28 -5.96 16.43 -8.49
CA SER A 28 -4.90 15.47 -8.18
C SER A 28 -4.35 14.80 -9.43
N MET A 29 -3.19 14.17 -9.29
CA MET A 29 -2.49 13.44 -10.35
C MET A 29 -3.43 12.45 -11.05
N LYS A 30 -4.25 11.70 -10.29
CA LYS A 30 -5.21 10.73 -10.85
C LYS A 30 -6.08 11.34 -11.94
N TRP A 31 -6.62 12.54 -11.70
CA TRP A 31 -7.64 13.17 -12.53
C TRP A 31 -7.09 14.19 -13.54
N ARG A 32 -5.77 14.52 -13.50
CA ARG A 32 -5.18 15.57 -14.36
C ARG A 32 -4.08 15.09 -15.30
N THR A 33 -3.58 13.86 -15.13
CA THR A 33 -2.54 13.34 -16.03
C THR A 33 -3.05 13.03 -17.42
N HIS A 34 -4.29 12.58 -17.54
CA HIS A 34 -4.90 12.18 -18.81
C HIS A 34 -6.03 13.14 -19.22
N PRO A 35 -6.38 13.20 -20.53
CA PRO A 35 -7.56 13.93 -21.02
C PRO A 35 -8.87 13.49 -20.34
N ALA A 36 -9.87 14.37 -20.31
CA ALA A 36 -11.11 14.17 -19.56
C ALA A 36 -11.98 12.99 -20.04
N ASP A 37 -11.79 12.51 -21.26
CA ASP A 37 -12.49 11.34 -21.81
C ASP A 37 -11.85 9.99 -21.40
N VAL A 38 -10.64 10.02 -20.81
CA VAL A 38 -9.96 8.84 -20.27
C VAL A 38 -10.45 8.56 -18.85
N LEU A 39 -10.78 7.30 -18.56
CA LEU A 39 -11.07 6.84 -17.20
C LEU A 39 -9.77 6.52 -16.44
N PRO A 40 -9.45 7.25 -15.35
CA PRO A 40 -8.17 7.10 -14.66
C PRO A 40 -8.23 6.04 -13.55
N LEU A 41 -7.83 4.82 -13.87
CA LEU A 41 -7.77 3.68 -12.91
C LEU A 41 -6.32 3.23 -12.65
N TRP A 42 -5.35 4.12 -12.79
CA TRP A 42 -3.91 3.81 -12.76
C TRP A 42 -3.23 4.08 -11.42
N VAL A 43 -3.55 5.19 -10.74
CA VAL A 43 -2.88 5.59 -9.50
C VAL A 43 -3.67 5.20 -8.26
N ALA A 44 -2.96 4.88 -7.18
CA ALA A 44 -3.54 4.44 -5.92
C ALA A 44 -4.09 5.63 -5.08
N GLU A 45 -5.14 6.27 -5.61
CA GLU A 45 -6.01 7.26 -4.96
C GLU A 45 -7.45 6.77 -5.02
N MET A 46 -8.26 7.01 -3.99
CA MET A 46 -9.67 6.61 -3.93
C MET A 46 -10.59 7.70 -4.44
N ASP A 47 -11.69 7.32 -5.08
CA ASP A 47 -12.75 8.21 -5.54
C ASP A 47 -13.88 8.30 -4.49
N VAL A 48 -13.53 8.79 -3.31
CA VAL A 48 -14.40 8.88 -2.13
C VAL A 48 -14.42 10.31 -1.57
N PRO A 49 -15.48 10.75 -0.87
CA PRO A 49 -15.37 11.87 0.07
C PRO A 49 -14.46 11.45 1.24
N LEU A 50 -13.80 12.41 1.88
CA LEU A 50 -13.01 12.12 3.09
C LEU A 50 -13.92 11.75 4.27
N ALA A 51 -13.40 10.97 5.22
CA ALA A 51 -14.06 10.70 6.49
C ALA A 51 -14.30 12.02 7.24
N GLU A 52 -15.48 12.18 7.83
CA GLU A 52 -15.88 13.42 8.53
C GLU A 52 -14.90 13.83 9.64
N PRO A 53 -14.38 12.91 10.50
CA PRO A 53 -13.40 13.29 11.51
C PRO A 53 -12.11 13.90 10.92
N VAL A 54 -11.71 13.45 9.74
CA VAL A 54 -10.55 13.98 9.03
C VAL A 54 -10.83 15.41 8.52
N VAL A 55 -11.99 15.61 7.90
CA VAL A 55 -12.40 16.95 7.42
C VAL A 55 -12.43 17.94 8.57
N ARG A 56 -13.06 17.55 9.69
CA ARG A 56 -13.15 18.39 10.89
C ARG A 56 -11.76 18.75 11.43
N ALA A 57 -10.88 17.76 11.65
CA ALA A 57 -9.54 18.01 12.18
C ALA A 57 -8.71 18.97 11.31
N VAL A 58 -8.82 18.86 9.99
CA VAL A 58 -8.16 19.78 9.04
C VAL A 58 -8.79 21.18 9.11
N THR A 59 -10.13 21.29 9.13
CA THR A 59 -10.83 22.56 9.18
C THR A 59 -10.52 23.31 10.47
N ASP A 60 -10.61 22.63 11.61
CA ASP A 60 -10.32 23.21 12.94
C ASP A 60 -8.89 23.76 13.01
N ALA A 61 -7.91 23.00 12.50
CA ALA A 61 -6.52 23.44 12.46
C ALA A 61 -6.33 24.70 11.58
N MET A 62 -6.98 24.74 10.42
CA MET A 62 -6.91 25.87 9.51
C MET A 62 -7.59 27.11 10.08
N GLU A 63 -8.75 26.97 10.74
CA GLU A 63 -9.47 28.07 11.41
C GLU A 63 -8.67 28.63 12.58
N LEU A 64 -7.98 27.76 13.33
CA LEU A 64 -7.10 28.17 14.44
C LEU A 64 -5.77 28.79 13.97
N GLY A 65 -5.38 28.58 12.73
CA GLY A 65 -4.05 28.94 12.21
C GLY A 65 -2.93 28.01 12.72
N ASP A 66 -3.27 26.77 13.14
CA ASP A 66 -2.34 25.76 13.63
C ASP A 66 -1.66 25.01 12.49
N THR A 67 -0.69 25.69 11.87
CA THR A 67 0.04 25.22 10.68
C THR A 67 1.55 25.17 10.90
N GLY A 68 1.99 25.03 12.15
CA GLY A 68 3.39 24.94 12.54
C GLY A 68 4.03 23.56 12.27
N TYR A 69 5.12 23.26 12.97
CA TYR A 69 5.79 21.96 12.89
C TYR A 69 5.11 20.94 13.81
N PRO A 70 4.98 19.66 13.38
CA PRO A 70 4.41 18.62 14.23
C PRO A 70 5.31 18.31 15.43
N VAL A 71 4.69 17.98 16.56
CA VAL A 71 5.38 17.59 17.80
C VAL A 71 4.53 16.59 18.58
N GLY A 72 5.18 15.78 19.39
CA GLY A 72 4.54 14.84 20.32
C GLY A 72 4.24 13.47 19.69
N THR A 73 3.51 12.65 20.45
CA THR A 73 3.32 11.22 20.19
C THR A 73 1.90 10.85 19.78
N ALA A 74 1.00 11.82 19.67
CA ALA A 74 -0.43 11.59 19.44
C ALA A 74 -0.74 10.70 18.21
N TYR A 75 0.03 10.85 17.12
CA TYR A 75 -0.10 10.01 15.93
C TYR A 75 0.34 8.57 16.20
N ALA A 76 1.46 8.36 16.88
CA ALA A 76 1.95 7.03 17.25
C ALA A 76 1.01 6.34 18.24
N GLU A 77 0.48 7.08 19.24
CA GLU A 77 -0.53 6.58 20.19
C GLU A 77 -1.82 6.16 19.47
N ALA A 78 -2.28 6.97 18.51
CA ALA A 78 -3.45 6.62 17.69
C ALA A 78 -3.21 5.35 16.87
N LEU A 79 -2.03 5.20 16.26
CA LEU A 79 -1.65 3.99 15.54
C LEU A 79 -1.59 2.77 16.49
N ALA A 80 -0.99 2.90 17.67
CA ALA A 80 -0.91 1.82 18.65
C ALA A 80 -2.30 1.36 19.10
N ALA A 81 -3.21 2.30 19.40
CA ALA A 81 -4.59 1.98 19.75
C ALA A 81 -5.34 1.29 18.60
N PHE A 82 -5.18 1.77 17.38
CA PHE A 82 -5.77 1.17 16.16
C PHE A 82 -5.20 -0.24 15.93
N ALA A 83 -3.89 -0.42 16.00
CA ALA A 83 -3.21 -1.69 15.82
C ALA A 83 -3.67 -2.76 16.83
N GLY A 84 -3.82 -2.35 18.09
CA GLY A 84 -4.34 -3.22 19.15
C GLY A 84 -5.77 -3.70 18.87
N LYS A 85 -6.66 -2.79 18.45
CA LYS A 85 -8.06 -3.10 18.15
C LYS A 85 -8.23 -3.87 16.85
N ARG A 86 -7.53 -3.45 15.78
CA ARG A 86 -7.77 -3.95 14.41
C ARG A 86 -6.98 -5.21 14.10
N TRP A 87 -5.72 -5.28 14.55
CA TRP A 87 -4.80 -6.36 14.21
C TRP A 87 -4.47 -7.26 15.40
N GLY A 88 -4.88 -6.89 16.62
CA GLY A 88 -4.53 -7.60 17.85
C GLY A 88 -3.06 -7.40 18.24
N TRP A 89 -2.40 -6.35 17.72
CA TRP A 89 -1.03 -6.01 18.03
C TRP A 89 -0.98 -4.98 19.15
N GLY A 90 -0.94 -5.46 20.39
CA GLY A 90 -0.93 -4.62 21.61
C GLY A 90 0.46 -4.11 22.02
N ASP A 91 1.54 -4.63 21.40
CA ASP A 91 2.92 -4.37 21.81
C ASP A 91 3.64 -3.28 20.97
N LEU A 92 2.89 -2.52 20.17
CA LEU A 92 3.46 -1.37 19.47
C LEU A 92 3.91 -0.33 20.49
N ALA A 93 5.22 -0.18 20.63
CA ALA A 93 5.82 0.74 21.59
C ALA A 93 6.01 2.12 20.96
N VAL A 94 5.29 3.12 21.49
CA VAL A 94 5.29 4.50 20.99
C VAL A 94 6.70 5.12 21.05
N GLU A 95 7.48 4.78 22.05
CA GLU A 95 8.87 5.24 22.21
C GLU A 95 9.85 4.66 21.18
N ARG A 96 9.43 3.66 20.41
CA ARG A 96 10.19 3.09 19.28
C ARG A 96 9.61 3.51 17.93
N THR A 97 9.07 4.70 17.86
CA THR A 97 8.54 5.31 16.62
C THR A 97 9.25 6.62 16.32
N ALA A 98 9.28 6.98 15.04
CA ALA A 98 9.71 8.30 14.58
C ALA A 98 8.75 8.76 13.47
N ILE A 99 8.40 10.05 13.50
CA ILE A 99 7.58 10.64 12.45
C ILE A 99 8.45 10.89 11.21
N VAL A 100 7.91 10.59 10.03
CA VAL A 100 8.59 10.77 8.73
C VAL A 100 7.66 11.41 7.71
N PRO A 101 8.19 12.09 6.66
CA PRO A 101 7.36 12.86 5.73
C PRO A 101 6.29 12.03 5.01
N ASP A 102 6.65 10.87 4.53
CA ASP A 102 5.76 9.86 3.96
C ASP A 102 6.44 8.47 4.01
N VAL A 103 5.72 7.44 3.56
CA VAL A 103 6.23 6.07 3.63
C VAL A 103 7.49 5.88 2.80
N MET A 104 7.56 6.41 1.57
CA MET A 104 8.74 6.20 0.73
C MET A 104 9.96 6.95 1.25
N LEU A 105 9.81 8.17 1.76
CA LEU A 105 10.90 8.89 2.42
C LEU A 105 11.28 8.23 3.75
N GLY A 106 10.33 7.67 4.49
CA GLY A 106 10.60 6.82 5.66
C GLY A 106 11.44 5.58 5.30
N VAL A 107 11.09 4.88 4.21
CA VAL A 107 11.89 3.75 3.67
C VAL A 107 13.31 4.22 3.34
N VAL A 108 13.47 5.36 2.66
CA VAL A 108 14.78 5.94 2.33
C VAL A 108 15.63 6.12 3.58
N GLU A 109 15.08 6.78 4.59
CA GLU A 109 15.84 7.05 5.83
C GLU A 109 16.16 5.74 6.58
N MET A 110 15.22 4.81 6.69
CA MET A 110 15.49 3.51 7.31
C MET A 110 16.56 2.70 6.55
N LEU A 111 16.55 2.73 5.22
CA LEU A 111 17.61 2.09 4.42
C LEU A 111 18.96 2.76 4.67
N ARG A 112 19.03 4.09 4.83
CA ARG A 112 20.27 4.80 5.20
C ARG A 112 20.81 4.38 6.56
N LEU A 113 19.94 4.09 7.52
CA LEU A 113 20.35 3.62 8.85
C LEU A 113 21.01 2.24 8.82
N VAL A 114 20.58 1.35 7.91
CA VAL A 114 20.98 -0.07 7.93
C VAL A 114 21.87 -0.49 6.76
N THR A 115 22.02 0.34 5.72
CA THR A 115 22.84 0.11 4.54
C THR A 115 23.71 1.32 4.19
N GLY A 116 24.71 1.13 3.33
CA GLY A 116 25.53 2.17 2.72
C GLY A 116 25.47 2.15 1.18
N PRO A 117 26.09 3.11 0.49
CA PRO A 117 26.22 3.10 -0.97
C PRO A 117 26.79 1.78 -1.47
N GLY A 118 26.22 1.23 -2.56
CA GLY A 118 26.61 -0.05 -3.14
C GLY A 118 26.01 -1.27 -2.46
N ASP A 119 25.52 -1.16 -1.22
CA ASP A 119 24.91 -2.29 -0.52
C ASP A 119 23.62 -2.77 -1.23
N PRO A 120 23.36 -4.08 -1.27
CA PRO A 120 22.16 -4.61 -1.91
C PRO A 120 20.91 -4.43 -1.05
N VAL A 121 19.79 -4.20 -1.76
CA VAL A 121 18.43 -4.23 -1.22
C VAL A 121 17.62 -5.25 -2.00
N VAL A 122 17.13 -6.27 -1.30
CA VAL A 122 16.31 -7.33 -1.90
C VAL A 122 14.84 -6.86 -1.98
N VAL A 123 14.16 -7.21 -3.09
CA VAL A 123 12.73 -6.93 -3.32
C VAL A 123 12.06 -8.13 -3.98
N ASN A 124 10.72 -8.25 -3.88
CA ASN A 124 9.95 -9.38 -4.45
C ASN A 124 9.10 -8.95 -5.66
N PRO A 125 9.63 -8.94 -6.88
CA PRO A 125 8.81 -8.65 -8.04
C PRO A 125 7.76 -9.76 -8.34
N PRO A 126 6.64 -9.36 -9.01
CA PRO A 126 6.28 -7.99 -9.38
C PRO A 126 5.99 -7.15 -8.15
N VAL A 127 6.63 -5.99 -7.99
CA VAL A 127 6.52 -5.14 -6.80
C VAL A 127 6.44 -3.66 -7.15
N TYR A 128 5.94 -2.87 -6.24
CA TYR A 128 5.73 -1.42 -6.36
C TYR A 128 6.93 -0.71 -7.01
N PRO A 129 6.77 -0.10 -8.21
CA PRO A 129 7.87 0.44 -9.00
C PRO A 129 8.78 1.42 -8.28
N PRO A 130 8.28 2.31 -7.38
CA PRO A 130 9.15 3.18 -6.61
C PRO A 130 10.20 2.47 -5.75
N PHE A 131 10.02 1.19 -5.39
CA PHE A 131 11.08 0.45 -4.69
C PHE A 131 12.38 0.42 -5.50
N TYR A 132 12.29 0.18 -6.81
CA TYR A 132 13.46 0.23 -7.69
C TYR A 132 14.06 1.62 -7.76
N GLN A 133 13.21 2.63 -7.97
CA GLN A 133 13.65 4.01 -8.17
C GLN A 133 14.32 4.59 -6.92
N PHE A 134 13.70 4.42 -5.74
CA PHE A 134 14.23 4.97 -4.49
C PHE A 134 15.49 4.22 -4.02
N VAL A 135 15.56 2.90 -4.18
CA VAL A 135 16.77 2.11 -3.87
C VAL A 135 17.92 2.55 -4.76
N THR A 136 17.69 2.69 -6.08
CA THR A 136 18.75 3.12 -7.03
C THR A 136 19.17 4.57 -6.77
N HIS A 137 18.21 5.48 -6.45
CA HIS A 137 18.51 6.86 -6.12
C HIS A 137 19.35 7.02 -4.84
N LEU A 138 19.31 6.03 -3.97
CA LEU A 138 20.16 5.95 -2.79
C LEU A 138 21.56 5.36 -3.06
N ASP A 139 21.93 5.10 -4.33
CA ASP A 139 23.15 4.38 -4.70
C ASP A 139 23.20 2.96 -4.10
N ARG A 140 22.05 2.32 -3.84
CA ARG A 140 21.96 0.91 -3.45
C ARG A 140 21.67 0.07 -4.69
N ARG A 141 22.02 -1.20 -4.61
CA ARG A 141 21.84 -2.16 -5.69
C ARG A 141 20.61 -3.03 -5.43
N VAL A 142 19.66 -3.04 -6.37
CA VAL A 142 18.48 -3.92 -6.28
C VAL A 142 18.86 -5.37 -6.56
N VAL A 143 18.40 -6.29 -5.73
CA VAL A 143 18.46 -7.75 -5.93
C VAL A 143 17.03 -8.30 -5.92
N GLU A 144 16.63 -8.95 -6.99
CA GLU A 144 15.29 -9.53 -7.08
C GLU A 144 15.22 -10.94 -6.47
N ALA A 145 14.16 -11.17 -5.69
CA ALA A 145 13.66 -12.48 -5.24
C ALA A 145 12.22 -12.63 -5.72
N PRO A 146 11.94 -13.07 -6.96
CA PRO A 146 10.60 -13.11 -7.51
C PRO A 146 9.62 -13.90 -6.64
N LEU A 147 8.36 -13.46 -6.62
CA LEU A 147 7.28 -14.20 -5.98
C LEU A 147 7.06 -15.56 -6.68
N GLY A 148 6.53 -16.52 -5.93
CA GLY A 148 6.07 -17.80 -6.46
C GLY A 148 4.89 -17.65 -7.42
N ALA A 149 4.53 -18.74 -8.11
CA ALA A 149 3.41 -18.78 -9.04
C ALA A 149 2.05 -18.52 -8.36
N ASP A 150 1.99 -18.66 -7.04
CA ASP A 150 0.85 -18.33 -6.19
C ASP A 150 0.81 -16.85 -5.76
N LEU A 151 1.77 -16.04 -6.22
CA LEU A 151 1.97 -14.63 -5.88
C LEU A 151 2.33 -14.41 -4.40
N ARG A 152 2.93 -15.40 -3.75
CA ARG A 152 3.44 -15.35 -2.38
C ARG A 152 4.96 -15.34 -2.37
N ILE A 153 5.56 -15.00 -1.24
CA ILE A 153 7.02 -15.09 -1.06
C ILE A 153 7.47 -16.54 -1.24
N ASP A 154 8.37 -16.77 -2.20
CA ASP A 154 9.04 -18.06 -2.38
C ASP A 154 10.28 -18.11 -1.46
N PRO A 155 10.27 -18.98 -0.41
CA PRO A 155 11.39 -19.04 0.53
C PRO A 155 12.73 -19.41 -0.13
N GLY A 156 12.71 -20.24 -1.18
CA GLY A 156 13.91 -20.64 -1.90
C GLY A 156 14.50 -19.48 -2.70
N ALA A 157 13.65 -18.77 -3.46
CA ALA A 157 14.06 -17.58 -4.19
C ALA A 157 14.57 -16.47 -3.26
N LEU A 158 13.92 -16.30 -2.09
CA LEU A 158 14.34 -15.31 -1.09
C LEU A 158 15.70 -15.70 -0.46
N GLU A 159 15.88 -16.97 -0.08
CA GLU A 159 17.15 -17.45 0.46
C GLU A 159 18.31 -17.29 -0.53
N ASP A 160 18.08 -17.63 -1.80
CA ASP A 160 19.07 -17.45 -2.87
C ASP A 160 19.42 -15.97 -3.08
N ALA A 161 18.43 -15.08 -3.02
CA ALA A 161 18.66 -13.64 -3.11
C ALA A 161 19.47 -13.10 -1.92
N PHE A 162 19.16 -13.54 -0.69
CA PHE A 162 19.92 -13.17 0.50
C PHE A 162 21.36 -13.66 0.41
N ARG A 163 21.59 -14.92 -0.02
CA ARG A 163 22.94 -15.46 -0.24
C ARG A 163 23.74 -14.61 -1.22
N ARG A 164 23.13 -14.23 -2.37
CA ARG A 164 23.78 -13.33 -3.34
C ARG A 164 24.03 -11.93 -2.78
N ALA A 165 23.10 -11.43 -1.98
CA ALA A 165 23.19 -10.09 -1.40
C ALA A 165 24.37 -9.97 -0.41
N VAL A 166 24.67 -11.02 0.36
CA VAL A 166 25.74 -11.00 1.37
C VAL A 166 27.02 -11.71 0.93
N ALA A 167 27.13 -12.11 -0.34
CA ALA A 167 28.28 -12.90 -0.84
C ALA A 167 29.64 -12.23 -0.62
N ASP A 168 29.69 -10.89 -0.67
CA ASP A 168 30.91 -10.11 -0.49
C ASP A 168 31.16 -9.71 0.98
N GLY A 169 30.38 -10.28 1.93
CA GLY A 169 30.50 -10.00 3.37
C GLY A 169 30.00 -8.62 3.79
N GLY A 170 29.32 -7.91 2.89
CA GLY A 170 28.73 -6.59 3.14
C GLY A 170 27.39 -6.63 3.88
N ARG A 171 26.85 -5.44 4.16
CA ARG A 171 25.50 -5.27 4.69
C ARG A 171 24.48 -5.46 3.57
N ALA A 172 23.29 -5.94 3.92
CA ALA A 172 22.17 -6.03 3.01
C ALA A 172 20.86 -5.70 3.73
N ALA A 173 19.88 -5.19 2.97
CA ALA A 173 18.52 -5.03 3.45
C ALA A 173 17.53 -5.80 2.58
N TYR A 174 16.36 -6.10 3.15
CA TYR A 174 15.21 -6.62 2.45
C TYR A 174 14.06 -5.63 2.62
N LEU A 175 13.57 -5.08 1.52
CA LEU A 175 12.42 -4.18 1.48
C LEU A 175 11.16 -5.01 1.23
N LEU A 176 10.48 -5.36 2.31
CA LEU A 176 9.27 -6.17 2.32
C LEU A 176 8.05 -5.28 2.04
N CYS A 177 7.21 -5.66 1.07
CA CYS A 177 5.91 -5.04 0.80
C CYS A 177 4.79 -5.88 1.44
N SER A 178 4.14 -5.40 2.50
CA SER A 178 3.15 -6.19 3.27
C SER A 178 2.01 -5.31 3.82
N PRO A 179 0.78 -5.44 3.33
CA PRO A 179 0.30 -6.25 2.19
C PRO A 179 0.95 -5.90 0.87
N HIS A 180 1.04 -6.88 -0.02
CA HIS A 180 1.84 -6.77 -1.24
C HIS A 180 1.14 -5.97 -2.35
N ASN A 181 1.82 -5.02 -2.94
CA ASN A 181 1.41 -4.26 -4.12
C ASN A 181 2.30 -4.68 -5.31
N PRO A 182 1.77 -5.26 -6.39
CA PRO A 182 0.40 -5.11 -6.88
C PRO A 182 -0.56 -6.28 -6.58
N THR A 183 -0.10 -7.38 -6.01
CA THR A 183 -0.84 -8.65 -5.97
C THR A 183 -1.99 -8.67 -4.96
N GLY A 184 -1.97 -7.77 -3.97
CA GLY A 184 -2.94 -7.76 -2.88
C GLY A 184 -2.77 -8.91 -1.87
N THR A 185 -1.64 -9.61 -1.92
CA THR A 185 -1.33 -10.73 -1.02
C THR A 185 -1.14 -10.23 0.41
N VAL A 186 -1.79 -10.88 1.37
CA VAL A 186 -1.58 -10.70 2.82
C VAL A 186 -0.71 -11.86 3.31
N HIS A 187 0.50 -11.54 3.77
CA HIS A 187 1.42 -12.56 4.27
C HIS A 187 0.94 -13.09 5.63
N THR A 188 1.04 -14.41 5.81
CA THR A 188 0.70 -15.09 7.07
C THR A 188 1.79 -14.89 8.12
N ALA A 189 1.45 -15.10 9.40
CA ALA A 189 2.44 -15.08 10.48
C ALA A 189 3.56 -16.12 10.26
N GLN A 190 3.24 -17.27 9.67
CA GLN A 190 4.22 -18.32 9.36
C GLN A 190 5.21 -17.86 8.28
N GLU A 191 4.71 -17.23 7.19
CA GLU A 191 5.57 -16.68 6.13
C GLU A 191 6.47 -15.58 6.66
N LEU A 192 5.92 -14.64 7.45
CA LEU A 192 6.71 -13.55 8.03
C LEU A 192 7.75 -14.04 9.04
N SER A 193 7.43 -15.08 9.84
CA SER A 193 8.40 -15.71 10.74
C SER A 193 9.51 -16.42 9.96
N ALA A 194 9.19 -17.06 8.83
CA ALA A 194 10.20 -17.66 7.96
C ALA A 194 11.11 -16.59 7.33
N VAL A 195 10.55 -15.45 6.92
CA VAL A 195 11.31 -14.28 6.47
C VAL A 195 12.26 -13.80 7.56
N ALA A 196 11.76 -13.62 8.80
CA ALA A 196 12.56 -13.15 9.93
C ALA A 196 13.72 -14.11 10.22
N ALA A 197 13.46 -15.42 10.23
CA ALA A 197 14.49 -16.45 10.46
C ALA A 197 15.57 -16.46 9.35
N LEU A 198 15.17 -16.29 8.08
CA LEU A 198 16.15 -16.15 6.97
C LEU A 198 16.96 -14.86 7.11
N ALA A 199 16.31 -13.75 7.42
CA ALA A 199 16.96 -12.46 7.59
C ALA A 199 18.00 -12.50 8.73
N GLU A 200 17.68 -13.12 9.86
CA GLU A 200 18.60 -13.32 10.97
C GLU A 200 19.79 -14.20 10.55
N ARG A 201 19.53 -15.34 9.90
CA ARG A 201 20.56 -16.29 9.45
C ARG A 201 21.58 -15.66 8.52
N TYR A 202 21.17 -14.78 7.63
CA TYR A 202 22.04 -14.11 6.65
C TYR A 202 22.50 -12.71 7.10
N GLY A 203 22.07 -12.23 8.27
CA GLY A 203 22.38 -10.88 8.74
C GLY A 203 21.72 -9.76 7.92
N VAL A 204 20.66 -10.05 7.15
CA VAL A 204 19.92 -9.10 6.33
C VAL A 204 18.97 -8.29 7.21
N ARG A 205 18.89 -6.98 7.00
CA ARG A 205 18.00 -6.09 7.76
C ARG A 205 16.67 -5.92 7.02
N VAL A 206 15.55 -6.22 7.68
CA VAL A 206 14.23 -6.07 7.08
C VAL A 206 13.69 -4.67 7.34
N VAL A 207 13.21 -4.02 6.27
CA VAL A 207 12.41 -2.80 6.27
C VAL A 207 11.05 -3.15 5.64
N ALA A 208 9.99 -3.17 6.43
CA ALA A 208 8.65 -3.51 5.96
C ALA A 208 7.85 -2.25 5.60
N ASP A 209 7.43 -2.14 4.36
CA ASP A 209 6.43 -1.15 3.93
C ASP A 209 5.04 -1.74 4.18
N GLU A 210 4.37 -1.23 5.21
CA GLU A 210 3.06 -1.70 5.66
C GLU A 210 1.94 -0.65 5.43
N ILE A 211 2.13 0.22 4.44
CA ILE A 211 1.17 1.30 4.12
C ILE A 211 -0.23 0.78 3.77
N HIS A 212 -0.33 -0.43 3.24
CA HIS A 212 -1.60 -1.06 2.88
C HIS A 212 -2.26 -1.85 4.02
N ALA A 213 -1.66 -1.89 5.21
CA ALA A 213 -2.18 -2.61 6.37
C ALA A 213 -3.64 -2.27 6.73
N PRO A 214 -4.10 -0.99 6.69
CA PRO A 214 -5.50 -0.67 6.95
C PRO A 214 -6.47 -1.18 5.87
N VAL A 215 -5.98 -1.52 4.66
CA VAL A 215 -6.81 -1.87 3.49
C VAL A 215 -6.81 -3.37 3.23
N VAL A 216 -6.94 -4.15 4.29
CA VAL A 216 -7.13 -5.61 4.24
C VAL A 216 -8.62 -5.93 4.22
N GLY A 217 -9.04 -6.77 3.26
CA GLY A 217 -10.43 -7.18 3.08
C GLY A 217 -10.96 -8.01 4.25
N THR A 218 -12.28 -8.12 4.35
CA THR A 218 -12.96 -8.75 5.50
C THR A 218 -12.65 -10.24 5.68
N GLY A 219 -12.16 -10.92 4.61
CA GLY A 219 -11.80 -12.35 4.62
C GLY A 219 -10.36 -12.66 5.04
N ALA A 220 -9.52 -11.64 5.28
CA ALA A 220 -8.11 -11.83 5.60
C ALA A 220 -7.72 -11.09 6.90
N ARG A 221 -6.59 -11.49 7.48
CA ARG A 221 -6.06 -10.88 8.69
C ARG A 221 -4.63 -10.38 8.45
N PHE A 222 -4.43 -9.08 8.60
CA PHE A 222 -3.10 -8.49 8.58
C PHE A 222 -2.30 -8.91 9.82
N VAL A 223 -1.03 -9.26 9.58
CA VAL A 223 -0.04 -9.53 10.62
C VAL A 223 1.09 -8.51 10.46
N PRO A 224 1.31 -7.60 11.42
CA PRO A 224 2.45 -6.69 11.40
C PRO A 224 3.77 -7.46 11.42
N TYR A 225 4.73 -7.09 10.57
CA TYR A 225 6.04 -7.77 10.55
C TYR A 225 6.73 -7.75 11.91
N LEU A 226 6.69 -6.62 12.61
CA LEU A 226 7.32 -6.47 13.93
C LEU A 226 6.64 -7.27 15.06
N SER A 227 5.50 -7.92 14.80
CA SER A 227 4.78 -8.75 15.78
C SER A 227 5.16 -10.23 15.73
N VAL A 228 5.95 -10.65 14.74
CA VAL A 228 6.34 -12.07 14.62
C VAL A 228 7.67 -12.35 15.31
N PRO A 229 7.87 -13.55 15.85
CA PRO A 229 9.15 -13.97 16.43
C PRO A 229 10.30 -13.85 15.40
N GLY A 230 11.45 -13.36 15.84
CA GLY A 230 12.65 -13.15 14.99
C GLY A 230 12.69 -11.78 14.30
N ALA A 231 11.63 -10.96 14.41
CA ALA A 231 11.57 -9.64 13.81
C ALA A 231 12.13 -8.51 14.70
N GLU A 232 12.78 -8.83 15.82
CA GLU A 232 13.24 -7.85 16.81
C GLU A 232 14.19 -6.79 16.23
N ARG A 233 14.97 -7.13 15.20
CA ARG A 233 15.88 -6.22 14.48
C ARG A 233 15.24 -5.57 13.26
N GLY A 234 13.96 -5.80 13.01
CA GLY A 234 13.22 -5.23 11.90
C GLY A 234 12.89 -3.75 12.10
N LEU A 235 12.64 -3.10 10.98
CA LEU A 235 12.04 -1.77 10.87
C LEU A 235 10.75 -1.89 10.05
N ALA A 236 9.76 -1.07 10.33
CA ALA A 236 8.53 -1.00 9.55
C ALA A 236 8.12 0.45 9.34
N VAL A 237 7.34 0.73 8.32
CA VAL A 237 6.75 2.04 8.09
C VAL A 237 5.25 1.90 7.82
N MET A 238 4.46 2.73 8.51
CA MET A 238 3.01 2.73 8.42
C MET A 238 2.47 4.14 8.21
N SER A 239 1.31 4.24 7.57
CA SER A 239 0.61 5.50 7.38
C SER A 239 -0.89 5.28 7.21
N ALA A 240 -1.72 6.21 7.68
CA ALA A 240 -3.15 6.22 7.39
C ALA A 240 -3.47 6.61 5.94
N SER A 241 -2.48 7.04 5.15
CA SER A 241 -2.69 7.65 3.83
C SER A 241 -3.45 6.76 2.85
N LYS A 242 -3.21 5.44 2.83
CA LYS A 242 -3.93 4.52 1.92
C LYS A 242 -5.27 4.08 2.47
N GLY A 243 -5.42 3.97 3.79
CA GLY A 243 -6.69 3.63 4.43
C GLY A 243 -7.76 4.70 4.28
N TRP A 244 -7.37 5.98 4.34
CA TRP A 244 -8.31 7.11 4.36
C TRP A 244 -8.10 8.12 3.22
N ASN A 245 -7.39 7.72 2.17
CA ASN A 245 -7.16 8.56 0.97
C ASN A 245 -6.45 9.89 1.25
N LEU A 246 -5.40 9.88 2.08
CA LEU A 246 -4.68 11.06 2.56
C LEU A 246 -3.28 11.23 1.94
N ALA A 247 -3.02 10.70 0.75
CA ALA A 247 -1.69 10.70 0.14
C ALA A 247 -1.09 12.11 -0.05
N GLY A 248 -1.92 13.13 -0.18
CA GLY A 248 -1.50 14.55 -0.27
C GLY A 248 -1.20 15.19 1.09
N LEU A 249 -1.70 14.63 2.20
CA LEU A 249 -1.44 15.08 3.56
C LEU A 249 -0.27 14.26 4.14
N LYS A 250 0.93 14.68 3.80
CA LYS A 250 2.17 13.94 4.04
C LYS A 250 2.45 13.70 5.52
N ALA A 251 2.31 12.44 5.97
CA ALA A 251 2.70 11.96 7.29
C ALA A 251 2.80 10.43 7.29
N ALA A 252 3.82 9.88 7.97
CA ALA A 252 3.97 8.46 8.24
C ALA A 252 4.74 8.24 9.54
N LEU A 253 4.77 7.01 10.01
CA LEU A 253 5.53 6.57 11.18
C LEU A 253 6.50 5.47 10.78
N ALA A 254 7.79 5.69 11.05
CA ALA A 254 8.80 4.65 11.09
C ALA A 254 8.74 3.99 12.47
N LEU A 255 8.81 2.66 12.50
CA LEU A 255 8.72 1.83 13.70
C LEU A 255 9.93 0.91 13.79
N ALA A 256 10.38 0.64 15.00
CA ALA A 256 11.48 -0.29 15.23
C ALA A 256 11.09 -1.42 16.18
N GLY A 257 11.52 -2.63 15.86
CA GLY A 257 11.57 -3.72 16.81
C GLY A 257 12.55 -3.38 17.95
N PRO A 258 12.49 -4.07 19.11
CA PRO A 258 13.33 -3.74 20.27
C PRO A 258 14.83 -3.79 19.95
N GLY A 259 15.29 -4.69 19.09
CA GLY A 259 16.67 -4.81 18.64
C GLY A 259 17.10 -3.77 17.57
N ALA A 260 16.17 -2.96 17.05
CA ALA A 260 16.43 -1.89 16.07
C ALA A 260 16.18 -0.48 16.66
N ALA A 261 15.79 -0.36 17.93
CA ALA A 261 15.49 0.92 18.58
C ALA A 261 16.67 1.91 18.50
N ALA A 262 17.89 1.43 18.74
CA ALA A 262 19.10 2.25 18.65
C ALA A 262 19.42 2.70 17.20
N ASP A 263 19.03 1.92 16.20
CA ASP A 263 19.15 2.33 14.80
C ASP A 263 18.18 3.46 14.50
N LEU A 264 16.89 3.30 14.86
CA LEU A 264 15.87 4.32 14.64
C LEU A 264 16.20 5.64 15.37
N ALA A 265 16.77 5.58 16.58
CA ALA A 265 17.19 6.75 17.33
C ALA A 265 18.29 7.58 16.66
N ARG A 266 18.97 7.03 15.63
CA ARG A 266 19.95 7.79 14.81
C ARG A 266 19.32 8.52 13.64
N MET A 267 18.00 8.44 13.48
CA MET A 267 17.31 9.18 12.41
C MET A 267 17.55 10.68 12.61
N PRO A 268 17.99 11.41 11.58
CA PRO A 268 18.24 12.84 11.68
C PRO A 268 16.98 13.61 12.11
N GLU A 269 17.15 14.59 13.02
CA GLU A 269 16.04 15.38 13.56
C GLU A 269 15.25 16.10 12.47
N GLU A 270 15.94 16.59 11.43
CA GLU A 270 15.33 17.30 10.30
C GLU A 270 14.32 16.45 9.52
N VAL A 271 14.42 15.12 9.56
CA VAL A 271 13.43 14.22 8.94
C VAL A 271 12.06 14.39 9.61
N GLY A 272 12.04 14.58 10.92
CA GLY A 272 10.81 14.83 11.69
C GLY A 272 10.15 16.18 11.40
N HIS A 273 10.85 17.12 10.76
CA HIS A 273 10.29 18.41 10.34
C HIS A 273 9.63 18.36 8.95
N GLY A 274 9.80 17.26 8.21
CA GLY A 274 9.26 17.08 6.85
C GLY A 274 7.77 16.74 6.76
N PRO A 275 7.13 16.07 7.76
CA PRO A 275 5.69 15.83 7.75
C PRO A 275 4.88 17.13 7.82
N SER A 276 3.72 17.13 7.17
CA SER A 276 2.73 18.20 7.34
C SER A 276 2.07 18.09 8.71
N HIS A 277 2.09 19.15 9.52
CA HIS A 277 1.39 19.18 10.82
C HIS A 277 -0.11 18.91 10.64
N VAL A 278 -0.75 19.58 9.68
CA VAL A 278 -2.17 19.34 9.33
C VAL A 278 -2.37 17.89 8.86
N GLY A 279 -1.39 17.31 8.14
CA GLY A 279 -1.38 15.90 7.78
C GLY A 279 -1.35 15.00 9.01
N VAL A 280 -0.51 15.28 9.99
CA VAL A 280 -0.43 14.52 11.27
C VAL A 280 -1.75 14.56 12.01
N LEU A 281 -2.39 15.72 12.10
CA LEU A 281 -3.72 15.87 12.73
C LEU A 281 -4.78 15.04 11.98
N ALA A 282 -4.79 15.12 10.65
CA ALA A 282 -5.68 14.35 9.79
C ALA A 282 -5.51 12.83 9.96
N HIS A 283 -4.26 12.34 9.95
CA HIS A 283 -3.95 10.92 10.13
C HIS A 283 -4.30 10.43 11.54
N THR A 284 -4.09 11.26 12.55
CA THR A 284 -4.46 10.96 13.94
C THR A 284 -5.98 10.81 14.06
N ALA A 285 -6.75 11.74 13.50
CA ALA A 285 -8.22 11.69 13.49
C ALA A 285 -8.75 10.49 12.72
N ALA A 286 -8.12 10.15 11.58
CA ALA A 286 -8.45 8.97 10.79
C ALA A 286 -8.34 7.68 11.61
N LEU A 287 -7.24 7.49 12.33
CA LEU A 287 -7.00 6.29 13.14
C LEU A 287 -7.89 6.23 14.38
N ARG A 288 -8.16 7.37 15.04
CA ARG A 288 -8.99 7.42 16.26
C ARG A 288 -10.47 7.25 15.97
N ASP A 289 -10.98 8.02 14.99
CA ASP A 289 -12.42 8.25 14.82
C ASP A 289 -12.92 7.84 13.43
N GLY A 290 -12.05 7.51 12.47
CA GLY A 290 -12.38 7.18 11.09
C GLY A 290 -12.64 5.70 10.81
N THR A 291 -12.72 4.84 11.82
CA THR A 291 -12.78 3.37 11.63
C THR A 291 -14.08 2.93 10.95
N ALA A 292 -15.24 3.48 11.33
CA ALA A 292 -16.53 3.13 10.71
C ALA A 292 -16.54 3.46 9.20
N TRP A 293 -16.01 4.64 8.83
CA TRP A 293 -15.86 5.02 7.42
C TRP A 293 -14.93 4.05 6.67
N LEU A 294 -13.80 3.65 7.28
CA LEU A 294 -12.91 2.65 6.68
C LEU A 294 -13.61 1.32 6.46
N ASP A 295 -14.41 0.86 7.44
CA ASP A 295 -15.15 -0.40 7.34
C ASP A 295 -16.18 -0.35 6.19
N ALA A 296 -16.85 0.78 5.98
CA ALA A 296 -17.73 0.99 4.84
C ALA A 296 -16.99 0.97 3.50
N VAL A 297 -15.78 1.58 3.43
CA VAL A 297 -14.91 1.50 2.24
C VAL A 297 -14.48 0.06 1.97
N LEU A 298 -14.07 -0.69 2.98
CA LEU A 298 -13.63 -2.08 2.82
C LEU A 298 -14.77 -2.97 2.31
N ALA A 299 -15.98 -2.80 2.83
CA ALA A 299 -17.17 -3.49 2.32
C ALA A 299 -17.41 -3.17 0.84
N GLY A 300 -17.35 -1.89 0.46
CA GLY A 300 -17.48 -1.48 -0.94
C GLY A 300 -16.36 -2.01 -1.85
N LEU A 301 -15.14 -2.11 -1.34
CA LEU A 301 -14.03 -2.71 -2.10
C LEU A 301 -14.24 -4.21 -2.31
N ASP A 302 -14.79 -4.94 -1.33
CA ASP A 302 -15.12 -6.36 -1.49
C ASP A 302 -16.25 -6.56 -2.52
N GLU A 303 -17.21 -5.63 -2.59
CA GLU A 303 -18.22 -5.61 -3.68
C GLU A 303 -17.58 -5.36 -5.04
N ASN A 304 -16.69 -4.38 -5.14
CA ASN A 304 -15.98 -4.05 -6.38
C ASN A 304 -15.06 -5.18 -6.86
N ARG A 305 -14.42 -5.94 -5.96
CA ARG A 305 -13.62 -7.14 -6.33
C ARG A 305 -14.51 -8.21 -6.98
N ARG A 306 -15.70 -8.47 -6.39
CA ARG A 306 -16.66 -9.42 -6.97
C ARG A 306 -17.21 -8.95 -8.30
N LEU A 307 -17.56 -7.67 -8.40
CA LEU A 307 -18.03 -7.05 -9.64
C LEU A 307 -16.98 -7.18 -10.75
N LEU A 308 -15.73 -6.77 -10.48
CA LEU A 308 -14.64 -6.88 -11.47
C LEU A 308 -14.47 -8.32 -11.96
N THR A 309 -14.47 -9.30 -11.04
CA THR A 309 -14.34 -10.71 -11.40
C THR A 309 -15.45 -11.17 -12.35
N GLY A 310 -16.70 -10.79 -12.09
CA GLY A 310 -17.83 -11.10 -12.98
C GLY A 310 -17.71 -10.44 -14.34
N LEU A 311 -17.39 -9.15 -14.37
CA LEU A 311 -17.24 -8.39 -15.62
C LEU A 311 -16.08 -8.92 -16.50
N LEU A 312 -14.97 -9.30 -15.91
CA LEU A 312 -13.85 -9.89 -16.64
C LEU A 312 -14.22 -11.25 -17.24
N ALA A 313 -14.91 -12.10 -16.48
CA ALA A 313 -15.37 -13.39 -16.97
C ALA A 313 -16.35 -13.25 -18.15
N GLU A 314 -17.20 -12.23 -18.15
CA GLU A 314 -18.21 -11.98 -19.19
C GLU A 314 -17.61 -11.30 -20.43
N HIS A 315 -16.78 -10.26 -20.25
CA HIS A 315 -16.38 -9.38 -21.33
C HIS A 315 -14.92 -9.56 -21.78
N LEU A 316 -14.05 -10.11 -20.91
CA LEU A 316 -12.62 -10.29 -21.16
C LEU A 316 -12.13 -11.66 -20.66
N PRO A 317 -12.68 -12.78 -21.16
CA PRO A 317 -12.38 -14.12 -20.63
C PRO A 317 -10.90 -14.54 -20.78
N GLY A 318 -10.11 -13.83 -21.60
CA GLY A 318 -8.67 -14.01 -21.72
C GLY A 318 -7.85 -13.35 -20.60
N VAL A 319 -8.47 -12.52 -19.75
CA VAL A 319 -7.80 -11.90 -18.62
C VAL A 319 -7.88 -12.79 -17.38
N VAL A 320 -6.73 -13.17 -16.81
CA VAL A 320 -6.71 -13.91 -15.56
C VAL A 320 -6.60 -12.93 -14.40
N HIS A 321 -7.57 -12.98 -13.47
CA HIS A 321 -7.61 -12.19 -12.26
C HIS A 321 -7.71 -13.11 -11.04
N ARG A 322 -6.74 -12.96 -10.14
CA ARG A 322 -6.81 -13.56 -8.79
C ARG A 322 -7.13 -12.43 -7.82
N PRO A 323 -8.35 -12.37 -7.25
CA PRO A 323 -8.70 -11.33 -6.30
C PRO A 323 -7.73 -11.29 -5.13
N GLY A 324 -7.12 -10.13 -4.88
CA GLY A 324 -6.23 -9.93 -3.74
C GLY A 324 -6.99 -9.88 -2.42
N GLU A 325 -6.33 -10.28 -1.35
CA GLU A 325 -6.85 -10.24 0.03
C GLU A 325 -6.82 -8.82 0.62
N ALA A 326 -6.02 -7.94 0.05
CA ALA A 326 -5.81 -6.56 0.51
C ALA A 326 -5.66 -5.58 -0.65
N THR A 327 -5.47 -4.33 -0.31
CA THR A 327 -5.36 -3.17 -1.20
C THR A 327 -6.67 -2.88 -1.94
N TYR A 328 -6.70 -1.82 -2.71
CA TYR A 328 -7.76 -1.54 -3.69
C TYR A 328 -7.23 -1.60 -5.12
N LEU A 329 -6.22 -2.48 -5.31
CA LEU A 329 -5.51 -2.66 -6.58
C LEU A 329 -5.75 -4.09 -7.07
N ALA A 330 -6.13 -4.25 -8.33
CA ALA A 330 -6.27 -5.54 -8.98
C ALA A 330 -5.11 -5.75 -9.95
N TRP A 331 -4.44 -6.89 -9.87
CA TRP A 331 -3.38 -7.30 -10.76
C TRP A 331 -3.97 -8.24 -11.82
N LEU A 332 -3.95 -7.81 -13.08
CA LEU A 332 -4.59 -8.50 -14.19
C LEU A 332 -3.52 -9.07 -15.14
N ASP A 333 -3.55 -10.37 -15.36
CA ASP A 333 -2.74 -11.05 -16.36
C ASP A 333 -3.46 -11.00 -17.71
N CYS A 334 -2.90 -10.23 -18.65
CA CYS A 334 -3.44 -9.99 -19.97
C CYS A 334 -2.68 -10.75 -21.08
N ARG A 335 -1.75 -11.65 -20.73
CA ARG A 335 -0.87 -12.33 -21.70
C ARG A 335 -1.62 -13.15 -22.74
N ALA A 336 -2.80 -13.66 -22.40
CA ALA A 336 -3.64 -14.41 -23.35
C ALA A 336 -4.42 -13.53 -24.35
N LEU A 337 -4.34 -12.19 -24.22
CA LEU A 337 -5.01 -11.25 -25.14
C LEU A 337 -4.20 -10.96 -26.42
N ASP A 338 -2.95 -11.40 -26.49
CA ASP A 338 -2.03 -11.18 -27.61
C ASP A 338 -1.87 -9.70 -28.03
N VAL A 339 -1.79 -8.83 -27.03
CA VAL A 339 -1.64 -7.37 -27.18
C VAL A 339 -0.23 -6.87 -26.85
N GLY A 340 0.75 -7.76 -26.79
CA GLY A 340 2.13 -7.46 -26.48
C GLY A 340 2.42 -7.34 -24.98
N ASP A 341 3.63 -6.86 -24.67
CA ASP A 341 4.14 -6.81 -23.29
C ASP A 341 3.53 -5.68 -22.46
N ASP A 342 2.94 -4.66 -23.09
CA ASP A 342 2.29 -3.53 -22.42
C ASP A 342 0.80 -3.37 -22.79
N PRO A 343 -0.09 -4.19 -22.22
CA PRO A 343 -1.52 -4.05 -22.45
C PRO A 343 -2.10 -2.69 -22.02
N ALA A 344 -1.45 -1.99 -21.07
CA ALA A 344 -1.90 -0.68 -20.61
C ALA A 344 -1.90 0.36 -21.74
N ASP A 345 -0.94 0.28 -22.65
CA ASP A 345 -0.86 1.17 -23.81
C ASP A 345 -2.06 0.98 -24.75
N VAL A 346 -2.45 -0.26 -25.02
CA VAL A 346 -3.63 -0.58 -25.85
C VAL A 346 -4.91 -0.08 -25.18
N PHE A 347 -5.09 -0.34 -23.89
CA PHE A 347 -6.28 0.12 -23.16
C PHE A 347 -6.36 1.64 -23.06
N LEU A 348 -5.23 2.33 -22.94
CA LEU A 348 -5.19 3.78 -22.95
C LEU A 348 -5.56 4.37 -24.30
N HIS A 349 -4.93 3.93 -25.38
CA HIS A 349 -5.05 4.57 -26.68
C HIS A 349 -6.35 4.19 -27.41
N ARG A 350 -6.75 2.93 -27.35
CA ARG A 350 -7.98 2.43 -28.02
C ARG A 350 -9.19 2.45 -27.09
N GLY A 351 -9.01 2.07 -25.81
CA GLY A 351 -10.09 1.96 -24.84
C GLY A 351 -10.37 3.24 -24.05
N ARG A 352 -9.46 4.20 -24.07
CA ARG A 352 -9.56 5.42 -23.23
C ARG A 352 -9.68 5.08 -21.75
N VAL A 353 -8.93 4.06 -21.29
CA VAL A 353 -8.82 3.63 -19.89
C VAL A 353 -7.34 3.63 -19.50
N ALA A 354 -6.97 4.47 -18.55
CA ALA A 354 -5.61 4.52 -18.03
C ALA A 354 -5.45 3.51 -16.90
N LEU A 355 -4.56 2.53 -17.09
CA LEU A 355 -4.13 1.53 -16.12
C LEU A 355 -2.64 1.68 -15.86
N SER A 356 -2.11 1.14 -14.75
CA SER A 356 -0.66 1.07 -14.60
C SER A 356 -0.11 -0.08 -15.45
N SER A 357 0.88 0.20 -16.32
CA SER A 357 1.66 -0.83 -17.01
C SER A 357 2.33 -1.75 -15.99
N GLY A 358 2.37 -3.04 -16.29
CA GLY A 358 3.04 -4.03 -15.45
C GLY A 358 4.56 -4.01 -15.58
N ILE A 359 5.10 -3.55 -16.70
CA ILE A 359 6.54 -3.57 -16.98
C ILE A 359 7.41 -2.96 -15.85
N PRO A 360 7.06 -1.77 -15.29
CA PRO A 360 7.85 -1.17 -14.22
C PRO A 360 7.86 -1.94 -12.91
N PHE A 361 6.98 -2.95 -12.73
CA PHE A 361 6.93 -3.77 -11.51
C PHE A 361 8.04 -4.82 -11.43
N GLY A 362 8.93 -4.91 -12.43
CA GLY A 362 10.06 -5.84 -12.47
C GLY A 362 9.71 -7.20 -13.05
N THR A 363 10.49 -8.21 -12.70
CA THR A 363 10.30 -9.59 -13.18
C THR A 363 8.85 -10.07 -12.97
N GLY A 364 8.23 -10.59 -14.03
CA GLY A 364 6.82 -11.04 -14.03
C GLY A 364 5.80 -9.93 -14.25
N GLY A 365 6.24 -8.70 -14.58
CA GLY A 365 5.32 -7.57 -14.84
C GLY A 365 4.86 -7.44 -16.29
N ALA A 366 5.66 -7.89 -17.27
CA ALA A 366 5.28 -7.84 -18.69
C ALA A 366 3.97 -8.59 -18.96
N GLY A 367 3.13 -8.06 -19.83
CA GLY A 367 1.81 -8.60 -20.15
C GLY A 367 0.75 -8.42 -19.06
N HIS A 368 1.05 -7.67 -18.01
CA HIS A 368 0.12 -7.41 -16.91
C HIS A 368 -0.25 -5.92 -16.83
N VAL A 369 -1.39 -5.66 -16.17
CA VAL A 369 -1.78 -4.30 -15.78
C VAL A 369 -2.27 -4.28 -14.34
N ARG A 370 -2.12 -3.13 -13.66
CA ARG A 370 -2.72 -2.90 -12.36
C ARG A 370 -3.87 -1.91 -12.47
N LEU A 371 -5.04 -2.31 -11.99
CA LEU A 371 -6.28 -1.54 -11.98
C LEU A 371 -6.64 -1.11 -10.56
N ASN A 372 -7.03 0.15 -10.39
CA ASN A 372 -7.53 0.70 -9.13
C ASN A 372 -9.04 0.43 -8.99
N LEU A 373 -9.42 -0.30 -7.94
CA LEU A 373 -10.81 -0.66 -7.61
C LEU A 373 -11.54 0.37 -6.75
N ALA A 374 -10.82 1.36 -6.18
CA ALA A 374 -11.40 2.33 -5.26
C ALA A 374 -12.12 3.47 -6.02
N THR A 375 -13.14 3.11 -6.76
CA THR A 375 -14.03 3.99 -7.53
C THR A 375 -15.45 3.40 -7.53
N SER A 376 -16.41 4.05 -8.20
CA SER A 376 -17.78 3.55 -8.24
C SER A 376 -17.91 2.29 -9.13
N PRO A 377 -18.92 1.43 -8.86
CA PRO A 377 -19.25 0.27 -9.69
C PRO A 377 -19.49 0.64 -11.17
N GLU A 378 -20.10 1.81 -11.43
CA GLU A 378 -20.35 2.30 -12.79
C GLU A 378 -19.06 2.59 -13.54
N VAL A 379 -18.07 3.19 -12.88
CA VAL A 379 -16.75 3.48 -13.48
C VAL A 379 -16.01 2.17 -13.79
N ILE A 380 -16.07 1.18 -12.91
CA ILE A 380 -15.47 -0.15 -13.14
C ILE A 380 -16.14 -0.83 -14.34
N THR A 381 -17.48 -0.84 -14.38
CA THR A 381 -18.26 -1.45 -15.47
C THR A 381 -17.92 -0.80 -16.81
N GLU A 382 -17.92 0.52 -16.86
CA GLU A 382 -17.59 1.25 -18.09
C GLU A 382 -16.13 1.03 -18.50
N ALA A 383 -15.20 0.95 -17.54
CA ALA A 383 -13.79 0.67 -17.85
C ALA A 383 -13.61 -0.71 -18.49
N VAL A 384 -14.23 -1.77 -17.93
CA VAL A 384 -14.14 -3.12 -18.49
C VAL A 384 -14.79 -3.18 -19.87
N ARG A 385 -15.96 -2.54 -20.08
CA ARG A 385 -16.60 -2.44 -21.38
C ARG A 385 -15.69 -1.78 -22.44
N ARG A 386 -15.01 -0.69 -22.07
CA ARG A 386 -14.06 0.00 -22.97
C ARG A 386 -12.80 -0.84 -23.24
N MET A 387 -12.30 -1.54 -22.23
CA MET A 387 -11.17 -2.46 -22.39
C MET A 387 -11.52 -3.58 -23.40
N ALA A 388 -12.72 -4.16 -23.30
CA ALA A 388 -13.19 -5.17 -24.24
C ALA A 388 -13.32 -4.61 -25.67
N ALA A 389 -13.91 -3.43 -25.82
CA ALA A 389 -14.05 -2.75 -27.11
C ALA A 389 -12.70 -2.39 -27.76
N ALA A 390 -11.64 -2.19 -26.95
CA ALA A 390 -10.29 -1.89 -27.44
C ALA A 390 -9.62 -3.09 -28.15
N LEU A 391 -10.16 -4.30 -27.96
CA LEU A 391 -9.64 -5.55 -28.51
C LEU A 391 -10.42 -6.03 -29.76
N ALA A 392 -11.57 -5.42 -30.02
CA ALA A 392 -12.38 -5.66 -31.22
C ALA A 392 -11.83 -4.87 -32.42
#